data_7c44558e0b7d4d44eb259e7229d9fe65
#
_entry.id   7c44558e0b7d4d44eb259e7229d9fe65
#
_cell.length_a   1.000
_cell.length_b   1.000
_cell.length_c   1.000
_cell.angle_alpha   90.00
_cell.angle_beta   90.00
_cell.angle_gamma   90.00
#
_symmetry.space_group_name_H-M   'P 1'
#
loop_
_entity.id
_entity.type
_entity.pdbx_description
1 polymer ?
#
loop_
_entity_poly.entity_id
_entity_poly.type
_entity_poly.pdbx_seq_one_letter_code
_entity_poly.pdbx_strand_id
1 'polypeptide(L)' 'MTTQEIQRLLAVHPFEPLRVLVADGREYDVRHPENIAVAGNGRLIAIGMEDSFVTLDLLLVTGIQRPIPRQGRQRRSA' A
#
# COMPACT_ATOMS: atom_id res chain seq x y z
N MET A 1 10.68 -1.33 -4.89
CA MET A 1 9.46 -0.69 -5.44
C MET A 1 9.77 0.71 -5.87
N THR A 2 9.28 1.15 -7.00
CA THR A 2 9.54 2.48 -7.49
C THR A 2 8.28 3.31 -7.44
N THR A 3 8.45 4.63 -7.44
CA THR A 3 7.33 5.54 -7.48
C THR A 3 6.47 5.30 -8.71
N GLN A 4 7.08 5.05 -9.85
CA GLN A 4 6.32 4.83 -11.05
C GLN A 4 5.45 3.60 -10.97
N GLU A 5 5.93 2.55 -10.33
CA GLU A 5 5.14 1.35 -10.16
C GLU A 5 3.90 1.63 -9.30
N ILE A 6 4.10 2.37 -8.21
CA ILE A 6 2.97 2.72 -7.35
C ILE A 6 1.98 3.59 -8.11
N GLN A 7 2.46 4.60 -8.81
CA GLN A 7 1.57 5.51 -9.51
C GLN A 7 0.79 4.81 -10.60
N ARG A 8 1.40 3.83 -11.25
CA ARG A 8 0.70 3.07 -12.28
C ARG A 8 -0.45 2.26 -11.68
N LEU A 9 -0.22 1.69 -10.49
CA LEU A 9 -1.27 0.93 -9.84
C LEU A 9 -2.41 1.84 -9.38
N LEU A 10 -2.09 3.06 -8.96
CA LEU A 10 -3.12 3.99 -8.50
C LEU A 10 -3.94 4.57 -9.64
N ALA A 11 -3.42 4.52 -10.85
CA ALA A 11 -4.11 5.10 -12.00
C ALA A 11 -5.10 4.16 -12.67
N VAL A 12 -5.20 2.92 -12.19
CA VAL A 12 -6.13 1.97 -12.79
C VAL A 12 -7.56 2.38 -12.48
N HIS A 13 -8.43 2.33 -13.48
CA HIS A 13 -9.84 2.67 -13.32
C HIS A 13 -10.74 1.51 -13.74
N PRO A 14 -11.66 1.10 -12.90
CA PRO A 14 -11.83 1.58 -11.52
C PRO A 14 -10.65 1.13 -10.68
N PHE A 15 -10.40 1.84 -9.59
CA PHE A 15 -9.29 1.51 -8.71
C PHE A 15 -9.49 0.12 -8.13
N GLU A 16 -8.45 -0.66 -8.14
CA GLU A 16 -8.50 -2.00 -7.58
C GLU A 16 -7.77 -2.00 -6.25
N PRO A 17 -8.46 -2.33 -5.15
CA PRO A 17 -7.79 -2.36 -3.83
C PRO A 17 -6.55 -3.24 -3.84
N LEU A 18 -5.57 -2.82 -3.07
CA LEU A 18 -4.29 -3.51 -3.04
C LEU A 18 -3.77 -3.60 -1.62
N ARG A 19 -2.83 -4.50 -1.42
CA ARG A 19 -2.17 -4.69 -0.12
C ARG A 19 -0.69 -4.42 -0.29
N VAL A 20 -0.17 -3.53 0.56
CA VAL A 20 1.25 -3.18 0.56
C VAL A 20 1.95 -4.10 1.55
N LEU A 21 2.97 -4.81 1.08
CA LEU A 21 3.73 -5.74 1.91
C LEU A 21 5.04 -5.07 2.32
N VAL A 22 5.35 -5.12 3.60
CA VAL A 22 6.51 -4.45 4.16
C VAL A 22 7.52 -5.48 4.63
N ALA A 23 8.80 -5.12 4.58
CA ALA A 23 9.89 -6.05 4.85
C ALA A 23 9.83 -6.69 6.24
N ASP A 24 9.24 -6.00 7.21
CA ASP A 24 9.14 -6.52 8.57
C ASP A 24 7.90 -7.41 8.76
N GLY A 25 7.18 -7.71 7.71
CA GLY A 25 6.01 -8.58 7.77
C GLY A 25 4.70 -7.85 7.92
N ARG A 26 4.70 -6.54 8.14
CA ARG A 26 3.45 -5.81 8.25
C ARG A 26 2.80 -5.66 6.88
N GLU A 27 1.48 -5.52 6.88
CA GLU A 27 0.71 -5.39 5.66
C GLU A 27 -0.28 -4.28 5.83
N TYR A 28 -0.49 -3.50 4.78
CA TYR A 28 -1.42 -2.39 4.81
C TYR A 28 -2.34 -2.46 3.60
N ASP A 29 -3.64 -2.39 3.84
CA ASP A 29 -4.62 -2.45 2.76
C ASP A 29 -5.01 -1.05 2.32
N VAL A 30 -4.98 -0.83 1.03
CA VAL A 30 -5.39 0.43 0.43
C VAL A 30 -6.63 0.14 -0.40
N ARG A 31 -7.77 0.67 0.04
CA ARG A 31 -9.04 0.37 -0.62
C ARG A 31 -9.52 1.49 -1.52
N HIS A 32 -8.94 2.67 -1.37
CA HIS A 32 -9.28 3.82 -2.19
C HIS A 32 -8.00 4.54 -2.57
N PRO A 33 -7.92 5.10 -3.78
CA PRO A 33 -6.66 5.72 -4.20
C PRO A 33 -6.30 6.95 -3.40
N GLU A 34 -7.28 7.59 -2.75
CA GLU A 34 -6.95 8.74 -1.92
C GLU A 34 -6.36 8.35 -0.58
N ASN A 35 -6.30 7.07 -0.26
CA ASN A 35 -5.74 6.62 1.01
C ASN A 35 -4.24 6.36 0.93
N ILE A 36 -3.62 6.64 -0.18
CA ILE A 36 -2.19 6.47 -0.31
C ILE A 36 -1.63 7.64 -1.11
N ALA A 37 -0.50 8.13 -0.70
CA ALA A 37 0.16 9.22 -1.41
C ALA A 37 1.64 8.96 -1.49
N VAL A 38 2.25 9.42 -2.57
CA VAL A 38 3.69 9.35 -2.73
C VAL A 38 4.23 10.73 -2.40
N ALA A 39 5.17 10.78 -1.47
CA ALA A 39 5.66 12.06 -0.96
C ALA A 39 7.11 12.30 -1.34
N GLY A 40 7.47 13.57 -1.30
CA GLY A 40 8.82 14.00 -1.50
C GLY A 40 9.29 13.70 -2.91
N ASN A 41 10.46 13.16 -3.01
CA ASN A 41 11.05 12.83 -4.31
C ASN A 41 10.83 11.38 -4.67
N GLY A 42 9.74 10.82 -4.22
CA GLY A 42 9.41 9.44 -4.56
C GLY A 42 10.00 8.42 -3.62
N ARG A 43 10.43 8.85 -2.45
CA ARG A 43 11.04 7.92 -1.49
C ARG A 43 10.12 7.48 -0.39
N LEU A 44 9.04 8.21 -0.16
CA LEU A 44 8.13 7.91 0.94
C LEU A 44 6.73 7.70 0.41
N ILE A 45 6.00 6.80 1.07
CA ILE A 45 4.57 6.70 0.83
C ILE A 45 3.87 6.87 2.17
N ALA A 46 2.69 7.47 2.12
CA ALA A 46 1.84 7.62 3.29
C ALA A 46 0.56 6.86 3.04
N ILE A 47 0.16 6.03 3.98
CA ILE A 47 -1.05 5.22 3.85
C ILE A 47 -2.00 5.62 4.97
N GLY A 48 -3.20 6.06 4.60
CA GLY A 48 -4.21 6.45 5.56
C GLY A 48 -5.01 5.27 6.05
N MET A 49 -5.26 5.25 7.35
CA MET A 49 -6.09 4.25 7.99
C MET A 49 -7.20 4.98 8.73
N GLU A 50 -8.07 4.25 9.41
CA GLU A 50 -9.22 4.87 9.99
C GLU A 50 -8.92 6.02 10.91
N ASP A 51 -8.01 5.84 11.84
CA ASP A 51 -7.72 6.84 12.83
C ASP A 51 -6.32 7.40 12.76
N SER A 52 -5.55 6.99 11.78
CA SER A 52 -4.13 7.37 11.75
C SER A 52 -3.61 7.21 10.34
N PHE A 53 -2.34 7.48 10.16
CA PHE A 53 -1.69 7.14 8.91
C PHE A 53 -0.28 6.68 9.22
N VAL A 54 0.32 5.96 8.29
CA VAL A 54 1.68 5.48 8.44
C VAL A 54 2.48 5.98 7.25
N THR A 55 3.73 6.35 7.50
CA THR A 55 4.65 6.75 6.46
C THR A 55 5.74 5.70 6.35
N LEU A 56 6.00 5.24 5.14
CA LEU A 56 6.96 4.18 4.91
C LEU A 56 7.97 4.62 3.87
N ASP A 57 9.21 4.19 4.06
CA ASP A 57 10.23 4.35 3.03
C ASP A 57 9.94 3.31 1.95
N LEU A 58 9.93 3.73 0.69
CA LEU A 58 9.63 2.82 -0.39
C LEU A 58 10.60 1.65 -0.47
N LEU A 59 11.80 1.78 0.03
CA LEU A 59 12.74 0.67 0.06
C LEU A 59 12.30 -0.45 0.97
N LEU A 60 11.40 -0.18 1.92
CA LEU A 60 10.89 -1.21 2.82
C LEU A 60 9.70 -1.95 2.25
N VAL A 61 9.17 -1.51 1.13
CA VAL A 61 8.03 -2.17 0.51
C VAL A 61 8.57 -3.30 -0.35
N THR A 62 8.17 -4.53 -0.02
CA THR A 62 8.68 -5.70 -0.72
C THR A 62 7.74 -6.17 -1.81
N GLY A 63 6.50 -5.73 -1.81
CA GLY A 63 5.59 -6.10 -2.87
C GLY A 63 4.22 -5.52 -2.70
N ILE A 64 3.41 -5.73 -3.72
CA ILE A 64 2.02 -5.30 -3.73
C ILE A 64 1.20 -6.51 -4.16
N GLN A 65 0.16 -6.80 -3.40
CA GLN A 65 -0.79 -7.86 -3.78
C GLN A 65 -2.07 -7.22 -4.28
N ARG A 66 -2.56 -7.70 -5.39
CA ARG A 66 -3.77 -7.21 -5.99
C ARG A 66 -4.41 -8.33 -6.81
N PRO A 67 -5.64 -8.69 -6.51
CA PRO A 67 -6.50 -8.10 -5.49
C PRO A 67 -6.05 -8.51 -4.08
N ILE A 68 -6.64 -7.87 -3.08
CA ILE A 68 -6.37 -8.23 -1.70
C ILE A 68 -6.92 -9.65 -1.46
N PRO A 69 -6.12 -10.53 -0.83
CA PRO A 69 -6.62 -11.87 -0.55
C PRO A 69 -7.85 -11.83 0.34
N ARG A 70 -8.86 -12.72 -0.02
CA ARG A 70 -10.04 -12.66 0.66
C ARG A 70 -10.05 -13.27 1.93
N GLN A 71 -9.50 -14.21 2.24
CA GLN A 71 -9.53 -14.84 3.40
C GLN A 71 -8.99 -14.32 4.40
N GLY A 72 -9.07 -13.79 4.69
CA GLY A 72 -8.62 -13.34 5.61
C GLY A 72 -8.28 -13.93 6.74
N ARG A 73 -8.28 -14.42 7.18
CA ARG A 73 -7.95 -14.97 8.13
C ARG A 73 -6.76 -14.83 8.41
N GLN A 74 -6.15 -14.36 8.31
CA GLN A 74 -5.09 -14.37 8.56
C GLN A 74 -4.45 -13.44 8.98
N ARG A 75 -4.44 -13.06 9.05
CA ARG A 75 -3.97 -12.39 9.34
C ARG A 75 -3.46 -11.82 9.98
N ARG A 76 -3.15 -11.58 10.09
CA ARG A 76 -2.63 -11.10 10.56
C ARG A 76 -2.42 -10.33 11.02
N SER A 77 -2.37 -9.97 11.13
CA SER A 77 -2.04 -9.31 11.51
C SER A 77 -1.86 -8.83 12.15
N ALA A 78 -1.72 -8.68 12.20
CA ALA A 78 -1.53 -8.35 12.74
C ALA A 78 -1.53 -8.10 13.20
#